data_37cf914268820b40ef07c214fc447ac1
#
_entry.id   37cf914268820b40ef07c214fc447ac1
#
_cell.length_a   1.000
_cell.length_b   1.000
_cell.length_c   1.000
_cell.angle_alpha   90.00
_cell.angle_beta   90.00
_cell.angle_gamma   90.00
#
_symmetry.space_group_name_H-M   'P 1'
#
loop_
_entity.id
_entity.type
_entity.pdbx_description
1 polymer ?
#
loop_
_entity_poly.entity_id
_entity_poly.type
_entity_poly.pdbx_seq_one_letter_code
_entity_poly.pdbx_strand_id
1 'polypeptide(L)'
;MCKIIRKRSSVPVVFLTGRVREEDVLYGYELGADDYIVKPFSIAILYSKLLALLERSTQEVIKHKILESGQIQLDPVRFEVKVAGEVVDLPPKEYQILKYMMEHPGTAVTRKLLLAVAWGDDMFITERVIDNRVKNLRKKLKKEGARIKTLIGVGYRFD
;
A
#
# COMPACT_ATOMS: atom_id res chain seq x y z
N MET A 1 29.49 11.07 -4.12
CA MET A 1 28.40 11.39 -3.18
C MET A 1 27.25 10.39 -3.28
N CYS A 2 26.65 10.14 -4.43
CA CYS A 2 25.53 9.19 -4.60
C CYS A 2 25.84 7.77 -4.07
N LYS A 3 26.98 7.18 -4.43
CA LYS A 3 27.42 5.86 -3.93
C LYS A 3 27.51 5.77 -2.40
N ILE A 4 27.83 6.88 -1.72
CA ILE A 4 27.91 6.93 -0.26
C ILE A 4 26.51 6.91 0.35
N ILE A 5 25.58 7.65 -0.24
CA ILE A 5 24.17 7.66 0.16
C ILE A 5 23.58 6.26 -0.01
N ARG A 6 23.81 5.61 -1.15
CA ARG A 6 23.30 4.26 -1.45
C ARG A 6 23.80 3.17 -0.51
N LYS A 7 24.97 3.32 0.07
CA LYS A 7 25.48 2.39 1.11
C LYS A 7 24.71 2.47 2.42
N ARG A 8 24.00 3.57 2.67
CA ARG A 8 23.36 3.85 3.97
C ARG A 8 21.85 4.04 3.89
N SER A 9 21.31 4.27 2.70
CA SER A 9 19.90 4.62 2.53
C SER A 9 19.38 4.25 1.12
N SER A 10 18.12 3.85 1.05
CA SER A 10 17.35 3.64 -0.17
C SER A 10 16.52 4.87 -0.60
N VAL A 11 16.75 6.02 0.03
CA VAL A 11 16.05 7.27 -0.28
C VAL A 11 16.18 7.61 -1.77
N PRO A 12 15.11 8.08 -2.44
CA PRO A 12 15.20 8.51 -3.83
C PRO A 12 16.24 9.62 -4.03
N VAL A 13 17.04 9.50 -5.09
CA VAL A 13 18.09 10.46 -5.46
C VAL A 13 17.87 10.94 -6.87
N VAL A 14 17.73 12.25 -7.04
CA VAL A 14 17.55 12.93 -8.33
C VAL A 14 18.71 13.87 -8.58
N PHE A 15 19.35 13.76 -9.75
CA PHE A 15 20.36 14.70 -10.17
C PHE A 15 19.78 15.89 -10.89
N LEU A 16 20.16 17.09 -10.46
CA LEU A 16 19.88 18.36 -11.15
C LEU A 16 21.18 18.86 -11.79
N THR A 17 21.22 18.97 -13.12
CA THR A 17 22.47 19.30 -13.81
C THR A 17 22.25 20.14 -15.09
N GLY A 18 23.24 20.93 -15.45
CA GLY A 18 23.31 21.59 -16.76
C GLY A 18 23.98 20.74 -17.85
N ARG A 19 24.46 19.52 -17.52
CA ARG A 19 25.12 18.65 -18.48
C ARG A 19 24.08 17.82 -19.25
N VAL A 20 24.15 17.85 -20.57
CA VAL A 20 23.15 17.29 -21.48
C VAL A 20 23.67 16.08 -22.25
N ARG A 21 24.97 15.74 -22.08
CA ARG A 21 25.55 14.61 -22.80
C ARG A 21 24.96 13.28 -22.31
N GLU A 22 24.63 12.41 -23.24
CA GLU A 22 24.07 11.09 -22.93
C GLU A 22 24.97 10.28 -21.98
N GLU A 23 26.28 10.36 -22.16
CA GLU A 23 27.26 9.72 -21.30
C GLU A 23 27.18 10.20 -19.82
N ASP A 24 26.95 11.50 -19.59
CA ASP A 24 26.81 12.05 -18.25
C ASP A 24 25.51 11.58 -17.56
N VAL A 25 24.44 11.41 -18.35
CA VAL A 25 23.14 10.89 -17.87
C VAL A 25 23.26 9.43 -17.50
N LEU A 26 23.83 8.59 -18.38
CA LEU A 26 24.07 7.18 -18.14
C LEU A 26 24.95 6.97 -16.90
N TYR A 27 26.01 7.74 -16.77
CA TYR A 27 26.88 7.70 -15.59
C TYR A 27 26.14 8.06 -14.29
N GLY A 28 25.21 9.01 -14.36
CA GLY A 28 24.35 9.37 -13.21
C GLY A 28 23.50 8.19 -12.75
N TYR A 29 22.90 7.45 -13.67
CA TYR A 29 22.12 6.24 -13.34
C TYR A 29 23.00 5.09 -12.84
N GLU A 30 24.19 4.89 -13.41
CA GLU A 30 25.17 3.90 -12.91
C GLU A 30 25.62 4.18 -11.47
N LEU A 31 25.63 5.44 -11.04
CA LEU A 31 25.91 5.85 -9.67
C LEU A 31 24.75 5.55 -8.70
N GLY A 32 23.60 5.10 -9.19
CA GLY A 32 22.44 4.74 -8.40
C GLY A 32 21.41 5.86 -8.25
N ALA A 33 21.37 6.83 -9.18
CA ALA A 33 20.32 7.84 -9.25
C ALA A 33 19.00 7.22 -9.72
N ASP A 34 17.89 7.73 -9.19
CA ASP A 34 16.54 7.31 -9.59
C ASP A 34 16.01 8.13 -10.77
N ASP A 35 16.44 9.38 -10.88
CA ASP A 35 16.09 10.24 -12.01
C ASP A 35 17.13 11.34 -12.24
N TYR A 36 17.02 12.00 -13.37
CA TYR A 36 17.95 13.00 -13.86
C TYR A 36 17.18 14.16 -14.50
N ILE A 37 17.42 15.37 -14.06
CA ILE A 37 16.74 16.57 -14.55
C ILE A 37 17.78 17.57 -15.04
N VAL A 38 17.63 17.98 -16.31
CA VAL A 38 18.53 18.93 -16.96
C VAL A 38 18.07 20.35 -16.74
N LYS A 39 18.99 21.25 -16.39
CA LYS A 39 18.77 22.69 -16.30
C LYS A 39 18.79 23.33 -17.70
N PRO A 40 17.92 24.33 -17.98
CA PRO A 40 16.85 24.85 -17.16
C PRO A 40 15.65 23.90 -17.07
N PHE A 41 14.99 23.81 -15.91
CA PHE A 41 13.82 22.95 -15.69
C PHE A 41 12.64 23.72 -15.11
N SER A 42 11.44 23.22 -15.35
CA SER A 42 10.22 23.70 -14.70
C SER A 42 10.10 23.14 -13.29
N ILE A 43 9.78 24.00 -12.33
CA ILE A 43 9.50 23.57 -10.94
C ILE A 43 8.33 22.57 -10.89
N ALA A 44 7.32 22.75 -11.77
CA ALA A 44 6.20 21.82 -11.87
C ALA A 44 6.64 20.41 -12.31
N ILE A 45 7.57 20.30 -13.25
CA ILE A 45 8.13 19.02 -13.71
C ILE A 45 8.95 18.38 -12.58
N LEU A 46 9.80 19.15 -11.91
CA LEU A 46 10.57 18.66 -10.77
C LEU A 46 9.64 18.13 -9.68
N TYR A 47 8.62 18.88 -9.29
CA TYR A 47 7.66 18.50 -8.28
C TYR A 47 6.91 17.21 -8.63
N SER A 48 6.42 17.08 -9.88
CA SER A 48 5.73 15.88 -10.37
C SER A 48 6.63 14.63 -10.33
N LYS A 49 7.89 14.77 -10.72
CA LYS A 49 8.87 13.67 -10.67
C LYS A 49 9.20 13.25 -9.25
N LEU A 50 9.37 14.20 -8.32
CA LEU A 50 9.63 13.90 -6.92
C LEU A 50 8.44 13.20 -6.27
N LEU A 51 7.21 13.64 -6.53
CA LEU A 51 6.01 12.95 -6.04
C LEU A 51 5.94 11.51 -6.53
N ALA A 52 6.14 11.28 -7.83
CA ALA A 52 6.10 9.94 -8.42
C ALA A 52 7.16 9.00 -7.80
N LEU A 53 8.37 9.51 -7.53
CA LEU A 53 9.42 8.74 -6.88
C LEU A 53 9.10 8.42 -5.41
N LEU A 54 8.55 9.40 -4.68
CA LEU A 54 8.13 9.20 -3.29
C LEU A 54 6.98 8.20 -3.18
N GLU A 55 6.00 8.27 -4.07
CA GLU A 55 4.90 7.30 -4.12
C GLU A 55 5.40 5.89 -4.39
N ARG A 56 6.33 5.71 -5.33
CA ARG A 56 6.95 4.40 -5.61
C ARG A 56 7.70 3.86 -4.40
N SER A 57 8.54 4.69 -3.77
CA SER A 57 9.31 4.28 -2.59
C SER A 57 8.40 3.91 -1.41
N THR A 58 7.32 4.67 -1.21
CA THR A 58 6.32 4.38 -0.19
C THR A 58 5.55 3.09 -0.49
N GLN A 59 5.17 2.86 -1.75
CA GLN A 59 4.51 1.63 -2.16
C GLN A 59 5.40 0.40 -2.02
N GLU A 60 6.70 0.50 -2.31
CA GLU A 60 7.64 -0.61 -2.11
C GLU A 60 7.80 -0.96 -0.63
N VAL A 61 7.90 0.04 0.24
CA VAL A 61 7.96 -0.17 1.69
C VAL A 61 6.67 -0.79 2.22
N ILE A 62 5.51 -0.32 1.75
CA ILE A 62 4.21 -0.87 2.13
C ILE A 62 4.03 -2.30 1.59
N LYS A 63 4.49 -2.58 0.35
CA LYS A 63 4.40 -3.91 -0.25
C LYS A 63 5.21 -4.98 0.49
N HIS A 64 6.31 -4.60 1.13
CA HIS A 64 7.18 -5.53 1.86
C HIS A 64 6.87 -5.62 3.35
N LYS A 65 5.99 -4.77 3.87
CA LYS A 65 5.65 -4.78 5.28
C LYS A 65 4.53 -5.78 5.55
N ILE A 66 4.84 -6.82 6.32
CA ILE A 66 3.83 -7.71 6.89
C ILE A 66 2.98 -6.89 7.87
N LEU A 67 1.66 -6.90 7.68
CA LEU A 67 0.71 -6.28 8.60
C LEU A 67 0.42 -7.25 9.73
N GLU A 68 0.58 -6.80 10.96
CA GLU A 68 0.34 -7.61 12.15
C GLU A 68 -0.66 -6.92 13.08
N SER A 69 -1.63 -7.68 13.57
CA SER A 69 -2.55 -7.23 14.60
C SER A 69 -3.06 -8.43 15.40
N GLY A 70 -2.72 -8.46 16.69
CA GLY A 70 -2.98 -9.63 17.52
C GLY A 70 -2.31 -10.87 16.97
N GLN A 71 -3.08 -11.90 16.67
CA GLN A 71 -2.59 -13.14 16.05
C GLN A 71 -2.73 -13.18 14.52
N ILE A 72 -3.19 -12.07 13.91
CA ILE A 72 -3.32 -11.95 12.46
C ILE A 72 -2.00 -11.43 11.88
N GLN A 73 -1.49 -12.13 10.88
CA GLN A 73 -0.37 -11.70 10.05
C GLN A 73 -0.83 -11.71 8.59
N LEU A 74 -0.68 -10.60 7.89
CA LEU A 74 -1.01 -10.46 6.48
C LEU A 74 0.25 -10.07 5.70
N ASP A 75 0.67 -10.95 4.81
CA ASP A 75 1.80 -10.73 3.92
C ASP A 75 1.30 -10.25 2.54
N PRO A 76 1.47 -8.97 2.20
CA PRO A 76 0.96 -8.44 0.95
C PRO A 76 1.78 -8.90 -0.27
N VAL A 77 3.01 -9.38 -0.10
CA VAL A 77 3.85 -9.89 -1.18
C VAL A 77 3.43 -11.31 -1.57
N ARG A 78 3.15 -12.14 -0.57
CA ARG A 78 2.72 -13.53 -0.78
C ARG A 78 1.22 -13.69 -0.93
N PHE A 79 0.44 -12.64 -0.73
CA PHE A 79 -1.03 -12.70 -0.64
C PHE A 79 -1.50 -13.74 0.38
N GLU A 80 -0.78 -13.86 1.48
CA GLU A 80 -1.01 -14.85 2.51
C GLU A 80 -1.51 -14.20 3.80
N VAL A 81 -2.49 -14.84 4.43
CA VAL A 81 -2.97 -14.46 5.76
C VAL A 81 -2.77 -15.63 6.71
N LYS A 82 -2.22 -15.36 7.87
CA LYS A 82 -2.08 -16.33 8.98
C LYS A 82 -2.83 -15.84 10.20
N VAL A 83 -3.42 -16.76 10.92
CA VAL A 83 -4.02 -16.53 12.23
C VAL A 83 -3.44 -17.54 13.20
N ALA A 84 -2.80 -17.07 14.25
CA ALA A 84 -2.09 -17.94 15.22
C ALA A 84 -1.07 -18.89 14.54
N GLY A 85 -0.38 -18.40 13.50
CA GLY A 85 0.60 -19.16 12.73
C GLY A 85 0.04 -20.10 11.66
N GLU A 86 -1.28 -20.32 11.61
CA GLU A 86 -1.95 -21.13 10.60
C GLU A 86 -2.39 -20.30 9.40
N VAL A 87 -2.12 -20.79 8.19
CA VAL A 87 -2.59 -20.13 6.95
C VAL A 87 -4.10 -20.21 6.84
N VAL A 88 -4.72 -19.07 6.56
CA VAL A 88 -6.16 -18.95 6.35
C VAL A 88 -6.41 -18.59 4.89
N ASP A 89 -7.18 -19.42 4.20
CA ASP A 89 -7.58 -19.16 2.83
C ASP A 89 -8.70 -18.12 2.77
N LEU A 90 -8.37 -16.94 2.23
CA LEU A 90 -9.31 -15.85 2.01
C LEU A 90 -9.55 -15.63 0.52
N PRO A 91 -10.81 -15.57 0.08
CA PRO A 91 -11.12 -15.10 -1.26
C PRO A 91 -10.56 -13.69 -1.50
N PRO A 92 -10.18 -13.33 -2.74
CA PRO A 92 -9.52 -12.06 -3.04
C PRO A 92 -10.23 -10.82 -2.48
N LYS A 93 -11.55 -10.80 -2.49
CA LYS A 93 -12.33 -9.67 -1.99
C LYS A 93 -12.29 -9.54 -0.46
N GLU A 94 -12.34 -10.67 0.24
CA GLU A 94 -12.20 -10.70 1.71
C GLU A 94 -10.77 -10.31 2.12
N TYR A 95 -9.76 -10.76 1.37
CA TYR A 95 -8.37 -10.36 1.55
C TYR A 95 -8.19 -8.83 1.42
N GLN A 96 -8.76 -8.23 0.36
CA GLN A 96 -8.66 -6.78 0.13
C GLN A 96 -9.34 -5.97 1.23
N ILE A 97 -10.50 -6.41 1.70
CA ILE A 97 -11.22 -5.78 2.81
C ILE A 97 -10.38 -5.84 4.09
N LEU A 98 -9.85 -7.03 4.45
CA LEU A 98 -9.01 -7.19 5.62
C LEU A 98 -7.75 -6.34 5.56
N LYS A 99 -7.06 -6.38 4.43
CA LYS A 99 -5.85 -5.59 4.20
C LYS A 99 -6.09 -4.10 4.43
N TYR A 100 -7.13 -3.56 3.79
CA TYR A 100 -7.48 -2.15 3.95
C TYR A 100 -7.77 -1.78 5.40
N MET A 101 -8.53 -2.62 6.11
CA MET A 101 -8.88 -2.38 7.50
C MET A 101 -7.66 -2.47 8.43
N MET A 102 -6.73 -3.38 8.18
CA MET A 102 -5.47 -3.50 8.93
C MET A 102 -4.48 -2.36 8.65
N GLU A 103 -4.53 -1.76 7.46
CA GLU A 103 -3.75 -0.56 7.11
C GLU A 103 -4.30 0.71 7.79
N HIS A 104 -5.58 0.69 8.22
CA HIS A 104 -6.27 1.83 8.84
C HIS A 104 -6.89 1.44 10.19
N PRO A 105 -6.10 0.95 11.16
CA PRO A 105 -6.63 0.52 12.45
C PRO A 105 -7.27 1.69 13.20
N GLY A 106 -8.33 1.41 13.94
CA GLY A 106 -9.08 2.42 14.71
C GLY A 106 -9.94 3.37 13.87
N THR A 107 -9.86 3.29 12.54
CA THR A 107 -10.60 4.18 11.64
C THR A 107 -11.97 3.60 11.29
N ALA A 108 -13.01 4.43 11.34
CA ALA A 108 -14.33 4.08 10.85
C ALA A 108 -14.35 4.03 9.32
N VAL A 109 -14.68 2.89 8.76
CA VAL A 109 -14.71 2.64 7.32
C VAL A 109 -16.14 2.36 6.87
N THR A 110 -16.64 3.15 5.94
CA THR A 110 -18.01 2.97 5.42
C THR A 110 -18.13 1.75 4.53
N ARG A 111 -19.33 1.17 4.43
CA ARG A 111 -19.61 0.08 3.49
C ARG A 111 -19.30 0.47 2.06
N LYS A 112 -19.65 1.69 1.67
CA LYS A 112 -19.37 2.24 0.35
C LYS A 112 -17.87 2.27 0.04
N LEU A 113 -17.06 2.67 1.01
CA LEU A 113 -15.60 2.69 0.84
C LEU A 113 -15.02 1.28 0.72
N LEU A 114 -15.46 0.33 1.54
CA LEU A 114 -15.04 -1.07 1.42
C LEU A 114 -15.47 -1.70 0.09
N LEU A 115 -16.64 -1.31 -0.41
CA LEU A 115 -17.12 -1.73 -1.73
C LEU A 115 -16.17 -1.22 -2.83
N ALA A 116 -15.82 0.07 -2.79
CA ALA A 116 -14.89 0.67 -3.75
C ALA A 116 -13.49 0.03 -3.68
N VAL A 117 -12.99 -0.26 -2.49
CA VAL A 117 -11.70 -0.94 -2.27
C VAL A 117 -11.66 -2.33 -2.90
N ALA A 118 -12.74 -3.11 -2.76
CA ALA A 118 -12.78 -4.50 -3.19
C ALA A 118 -13.27 -4.71 -4.63
N TRP A 119 -14.15 -3.85 -5.14
CA TRP A 119 -14.76 -3.97 -6.48
C TRP A 119 -14.53 -2.77 -7.39
N GLY A 120 -13.90 -1.68 -6.89
CA GLY A 120 -13.75 -0.45 -7.67
C GLY A 120 -15.10 0.24 -7.91
N ASP A 121 -15.27 0.81 -9.10
CA ASP A 121 -16.46 1.56 -9.49
C ASP A 121 -17.57 0.67 -10.11
N ASP A 122 -17.68 -0.58 -9.73
CA ASP A 122 -18.73 -1.47 -10.22
C ASP A 122 -20.11 -1.05 -9.68
N MET A 123 -20.89 -0.41 -10.52
CA MET A 123 -22.19 0.18 -10.17
C MET A 123 -23.31 -0.86 -9.93
N PHE A 124 -23.07 -2.13 -10.25
CA PHE A 124 -24.07 -3.19 -10.12
C PHE A 124 -24.05 -3.91 -8.77
N ILE A 125 -23.06 -3.63 -7.93
CA ILE A 125 -22.88 -4.29 -6.64
C ILE A 125 -23.36 -3.39 -5.51
N THR A 126 -24.20 -3.93 -4.63
CA THR A 126 -24.77 -3.20 -3.50
C THR A 126 -23.93 -3.36 -2.21
N GLU A 127 -24.03 -2.40 -1.30
CA GLU A 127 -23.32 -2.40 -0.01
C GLU A 127 -23.64 -3.62 0.86
N ARG A 128 -24.76 -4.31 0.64
CA ARG A 128 -25.14 -5.54 1.35
C ARG A 128 -24.12 -6.68 1.17
N VAL A 129 -23.41 -6.69 0.06
CA VAL A 129 -22.33 -7.67 -0.20
C VAL A 129 -21.24 -7.55 0.84
N ILE A 130 -20.95 -6.34 1.32
CA ILE A 130 -19.95 -6.09 2.36
C ILE A 130 -20.30 -6.79 3.67
N ASP A 131 -21.56 -6.74 4.08
CA ASP A 131 -21.99 -7.38 5.34
C ASP A 131 -21.75 -8.89 5.30
N ASN A 132 -22.05 -9.55 4.16
CA ASN A 132 -21.76 -10.96 3.95
C ASN A 132 -20.25 -11.27 3.96
N ARG A 133 -19.46 -10.44 3.30
CA ARG A 133 -18.00 -10.63 3.27
C ARG A 133 -17.38 -10.45 4.64
N VAL A 134 -17.79 -9.45 5.38
CA VAL A 134 -17.33 -9.22 6.77
C VAL A 134 -17.75 -10.38 7.68
N LYS A 135 -18.99 -10.89 7.52
CA LYS A 135 -19.46 -12.07 8.27
C LYS A 135 -18.56 -13.30 8.02
N ASN A 136 -18.25 -13.57 6.75
CA ASN A 136 -17.38 -14.69 6.38
C ASN A 136 -15.94 -14.49 6.87
N LEU A 137 -15.44 -13.26 6.72
CA LEU A 137 -14.12 -12.89 7.20
C LEU A 137 -13.98 -13.11 8.71
N ARG A 138 -14.95 -12.66 9.51
CA ARG A 138 -14.97 -12.90 10.96
C ARG A 138 -14.91 -14.39 11.31
N LYS A 139 -15.65 -15.23 10.58
CA LYS A 139 -15.62 -16.68 10.79
C LYS A 139 -14.25 -17.27 10.54
N LYS A 140 -13.61 -16.87 9.45
CA LYS A 140 -12.29 -17.39 9.05
C LYS A 140 -11.17 -16.92 9.98
N LEU A 141 -11.28 -15.70 10.51
CA LEU A 141 -10.33 -15.16 11.48
C LEU A 141 -10.53 -15.72 12.89
N LYS A 142 -11.55 -16.56 13.11
CA LYS A 142 -11.84 -17.22 14.41
C LYS A 142 -12.00 -16.15 15.52
N LYS A 143 -11.25 -16.26 16.61
CA LYS A 143 -11.27 -15.32 17.75
C LYS A 143 -10.87 -13.89 17.33
N GLU A 144 -9.94 -13.77 16.40
CA GLU A 144 -9.46 -12.47 15.89
C GLU A 144 -10.53 -11.73 15.07
N GLY A 145 -11.55 -12.41 14.57
CA GLY A 145 -12.70 -11.79 13.92
C GLY A 145 -13.44 -10.76 14.77
N ALA A 146 -13.33 -10.87 16.10
CA ALA A 146 -13.87 -9.88 17.02
C ALA A 146 -13.22 -8.49 16.94
N ARG A 147 -12.05 -8.39 16.32
CA ARG A 147 -11.38 -7.11 16.02
C ARG A 147 -12.12 -6.26 15.01
N ILE A 148 -12.90 -6.90 14.12
CA ILE A 148 -13.75 -6.17 13.20
C ILE A 148 -15.03 -5.77 13.93
N LYS A 149 -15.14 -4.51 14.33
CA LYS A 149 -16.31 -3.97 15.01
C LYS A 149 -17.33 -3.44 14.00
N THR A 150 -18.61 -3.66 14.28
CA THR A 150 -19.69 -3.04 13.52
C THR A 150 -20.04 -1.69 14.15
N LEU A 151 -20.02 -0.65 13.33
CA LEU A 151 -20.48 0.69 13.70
C LEU A 151 -21.86 0.91 13.08
N ILE A 152 -22.90 0.86 13.90
CA ILE A 152 -24.30 0.96 13.45
C ILE A 152 -24.51 2.27 12.70
N GLY A 153 -25.11 2.19 11.51
CA GLY A 153 -25.36 3.36 10.65
C GLY A 153 -24.12 3.92 9.93
N VAL A 154 -22.91 3.39 10.19
CA VAL A 154 -21.67 3.88 9.57
C VAL A 154 -21.00 2.79 8.73
N GLY A 155 -20.62 1.68 9.34
CA GLY A 155 -19.87 0.62 8.67
C GLY A 155 -19.09 -0.24 9.64
N TYR A 156 -17.78 -0.28 9.49
CA TYR A 156 -16.90 -1.14 10.30
C TYR A 156 -15.65 -0.42 10.76
N ARG A 157 -15.01 -0.96 11.79
CA ARG A 157 -13.72 -0.51 12.32
C ARG A 157 -12.90 -1.73 12.72
N PHE A 158 -11.62 -1.71 12.44
CA PHE A 158 -10.67 -2.73 12.89
C PHE A 158 -9.92 -2.22 14.12
N ASP A 159 -9.98 -2.96 15.22
CA ASP A 159 -9.32 -2.60 16.48
C ASP A 159 -8.09 -3.47 16.79
#